data_0921a4dbe11639435aa8db6a03fbaeb3
#
_entry.id   0921a4dbe11639435aa8db6a03fbaeb3
#
_cell.length_a   1.000
_cell.length_b   1.000
_cell.length_c   1.000
_cell.angle_alpha   90.00
_cell.angle_beta   90.00
_cell.angle_gamma   90.00
#
_symmetry.space_group_name_H-M   'P 1'
#
loop_
_entity.id
_entity.type
_entity.pdbx_description
1 polymer ?
#
loop_
_entity_poly.entity_id
_entity_poly.type
_entity_poly.pdbx_seq_one_letter_code
_entity_poly.pdbx_strand_id
1 'polypeptide(L)'
;LKVYFIGKHTVFKGILGKFMKYMGGIPVDRSKPGGLIKDLLRQVEDKKNGLIGLAPEGTRSKVGEWKTGFLRIARELNSGVVLVSLDFLKKELVFGKEFMPTGDDKQDILNIKEYYNAFTPKNPANF
;
A
#
# COMPACT_ATOMS: atom_id res chain seq x y z
N LEU A 1 14.66 3.98 -10.13
CA LEU A 1 13.56 4.02 -9.17
C LEU A 1 13.58 2.73 -8.36
N LYS A 2 13.64 2.82 -7.03
CA LYS A 2 13.58 1.65 -6.15
C LYS A 2 12.13 1.43 -5.70
N VAL A 3 11.69 0.19 -5.71
CA VAL A 3 10.38 -0.20 -5.19
C VAL A 3 10.55 -0.92 -3.87
N TYR A 4 9.85 -0.46 -2.86
CA TYR A 4 9.78 -1.05 -1.52
C TYR A 4 8.39 -1.64 -1.30
N PHE A 5 8.29 -2.70 -0.51
CA PHE A 5 7.01 -3.30 -0.16
C PHE A 5 6.92 -3.55 1.34
N ILE A 6 5.73 -3.40 1.89
CA ILE A 6 5.47 -3.58 3.32
C ILE A 6 5.08 -5.02 3.58
N GLY A 7 5.76 -5.67 4.51
CA GLY A 7 5.44 -7.03 4.91
C GLY A 7 5.39 -7.20 6.43
N LYS A 8 4.65 -8.22 6.90
CA LYS A 8 4.59 -8.57 8.32
C LYS A 8 6.01 -8.95 8.82
N HIS A 9 6.43 -8.39 9.95
CA HIS A 9 7.78 -8.62 10.49
C HIS A 9 8.16 -10.10 10.65
N THR A 10 7.17 -10.97 10.87
CA THR A 10 7.40 -12.41 11.02
C THR A 10 7.94 -13.09 9.77
N VAL A 11 7.69 -12.52 8.58
CA VAL A 11 8.17 -13.05 7.29
C VAL A 11 9.65 -12.70 7.08
N PHE A 12 10.18 -11.75 7.82
CA PHE A 12 11.55 -11.27 7.70
C PHE A 12 12.53 -11.97 8.65
N LYS A 13 12.20 -13.19 9.11
CA LYS A 13 13.07 -14.00 9.97
C LYS A 13 13.98 -14.92 9.14
N GLY A 14 15.16 -15.22 9.66
CA GLY A 14 16.12 -16.14 9.04
C GLY A 14 16.75 -15.62 7.73
N ILE A 15 17.25 -16.56 6.94
CA ILE A 15 17.94 -16.27 5.66
C ILE A 15 16.98 -15.66 4.64
N LEU A 16 15.75 -16.19 4.56
CA LEU A 16 14.70 -15.63 3.68
C LEU A 16 14.38 -14.19 4.04
N GLY A 17 14.36 -13.85 5.32
CA GLY A 17 14.14 -12.48 5.78
C GLY A 17 15.23 -11.52 5.36
N LYS A 18 16.49 -11.93 5.34
CA LYS A 18 17.60 -11.13 4.82
C LYS A 18 17.43 -10.86 3.31
N PHE A 19 17.06 -11.90 2.56
CA PHE A 19 16.79 -11.78 1.13
C PHE A 19 15.62 -10.84 0.84
N MET A 20 14.50 -10.95 1.58
CA MET A 20 13.36 -10.06 1.43
C MET A 20 13.69 -8.60 1.73
N LYS A 21 14.52 -8.32 2.74
CA LYS A 21 15.01 -6.96 3.02
C LYS A 21 15.87 -6.44 1.88
N TYR A 22 16.75 -7.28 1.33
CA TYR A 22 17.57 -6.93 0.16
C TYR A 22 16.71 -6.58 -1.06
N MET A 23 15.59 -7.28 -1.26
CA MET A 23 14.62 -7.03 -2.32
C MET A 23 13.77 -5.77 -2.10
N GLY A 24 13.97 -5.04 -1.02
CA GLY A 24 13.21 -3.82 -0.69
C GLY A 24 12.05 -4.03 0.28
N GLY A 25 12.01 -5.16 0.96
CA GLY A 25 11.01 -5.44 1.98
C GLY A 25 11.20 -4.59 3.24
N ILE A 26 10.11 -3.96 3.69
CA ILE A 26 10.04 -3.18 4.93
C ILE A 26 9.24 -3.98 5.95
N PRO A 27 9.90 -4.52 6.99
CA PRO A 27 9.19 -5.24 8.04
C PRO A 27 8.38 -4.29 8.91
N VAL A 28 7.12 -4.62 9.15
CA VAL A 28 6.24 -3.85 10.02
C VAL A 28 5.58 -4.73 11.08
N ASP A 29 5.49 -4.24 12.30
CA ASP A 29 4.75 -4.87 13.37
C ASP A 29 3.35 -4.27 13.44
N ARG A 30 2.36 -5.07 13.03
CA ARG A 30 0.95 -4.68 13.01
C ARG A 30 0.25 -4.85 14.36
N SER A 31 0.93 -5.41 15.36
CA SER A 31 0.37 -5.66 16.69
C SER A 31 0.33 -4.41 17.57
N LYS A 32 1.10 -3.39 17.22
CA LYS A 32 1.21 -2.15 18.00
C LYS A 32 0.32 -1.06 17.39
N PRO A 33 -0.81 -0.67 18.03
CA PRO A 33 -1.63 0.45 17.56
C PRO A 33 -0.81 1.74 17.49
N GLY A 34 -0.84 2.41 16.33
CA GLY A 34 -0.12 3.68 16.11
C GLY A 34 1.40 3.58 15.92
N GLY A 35 2.04 2.46 16.29
CA GLY A 35 3.47 2.23 16.09
C GLY A 35 3.83 1.98 14.64
N LEU A 36 2.94 1.34 13.89
CA LEU A 36 3.13 0.97 12.50
C LEU A 36 3.57 2.16 11.62
N ILE A 37 2.85 3.29 11.71
CA ILE A 37 3.10 4.46 10.87
C ILE A 37 4.42 5.11 11.26
N LYS A 38 4.68 5.27 12.55
CA LYS A 38 5.96 5.84 13.03
C LYS A 38 7.16 4.99 12.62
N ASP A 39 7.06 3.66 12.78
CA ASP A 39 8.12 2.74 12.38
C ASP A 39 8.35 2.75 10.88
N LEU A 40 7.27 2.82 10.09
CA LEU A 40 7.37 2.92 8.64
C LEU A 40 8.00 4.25 8.22
N LEU A 41 7.54 5.39 8.73
CA LEU A 41 8.09 6.71 8.42
C LEU A 41 9.60 6.75 8.71
N ARG A 42 10.03 6.25 9.87
CA ARG A 42 11.45 6.17 10.22
C ARG A 42 12.26 5.32 9.24
N GLN A 43 11.69 4.19 8.77
CA GLN A 43 12.37 3.30 7.83
C GLN A 43 12.42 3.84 6.40
N VAL A 44 11.52 4.74 6.03
CA VAL A 44 11.45 5.31 4.67
C VAL A 44 12.05 6.70 4.55
N GLU A 45 12.33 7.38 5.67
CA GLU A 45 12.90 8.73 5.69
C GLU A 45 14.18 8.84 4.85
N ASP A 46 15.03 7.80 4.89
CA ASP A 46 16.27 7.73 4.11
C ASP A 46 16.08 7.23 2.67
N LYS A 47 14.84 6.82 2.30
CA LYS A 47 14.52 6.18 1.01
C LYS A 47 13.95 7.17 0.00
N LYS A 48 14.57 8.33 -0.10
CA LYS A 48 14.18 9.37 -1.07
C LYS A 48 14.19 8.79 -2.50
N ASN A 49 13.19 9.15 -3.30
CA ASN A 49 13.00 8.69 -4.68
C ASN A 49 12.63 7.20 -4.83
N GLY A 50 12.03 6.59 -3.83
CA GLY A 50 11.47 5.24 -3.90
C GLY A 50 9.94 5.22 -3.99
N LEU A 51 9.39 4.12 -4.51
CA LEU A 51 7.97 3.80 -4.45
C LEU A 51 7.72 2.81 -3.31
N ILE A 52 6.66 3.04 -2.53
CA ILE A 52 6.23 2.10 -1.48
C ILE A 52 4.94 1.43 -1.94
N GLY A 53 5.04 0.14 -2.28
CA GLY A 53 3.88 -0.67 -2.65
C GLY A 53 3.14 -1.17 -1.41
N LEU A 54 1.82 -1.01 -1.41
CA LEU A 54 0.95 -1.55 -0.38
C LEU A 54 -0.45 -1.87 -0.92
N ALA A 55 -1.17 -2.73 -0.21
CA ALA A 55 -2.57 -3.03 -0.46
C ALA A 55 -3.41 -2.52 0.73
N PRO A 56 -4.33 -1.58 0.53
CA PRO A 56 -5.09 -0.96 1.61
C PRO A 56 -6.06 -1.91 2.31
N GLU A 57 -6.50 -2.97 1.62
CA GLU A 57 -7.33 -4.02 2.19
C GLU A 57 -6.62 -4.75 3.32
N GLY A 58 -5.29 -4.90 3.22
CA GLY A 58 -4.45 -5.61 4.17
C GLY A 58 -4.73 -7.12 4.28
N THR A 59 -5.53 -7.67 3.39
CA THR A 59 -5.93 -9.08 3.31
C THR A 59 -6.29 -9.48 1.88
N ARG A 60 -6.40 -10.77 1.61
CA ARG A 60 -6.85 -11.33 0.33
C ARG A 60 -8.36 -11.59 0.28
N SER A 61 -9.07 -11.41 1.40
CA SER A 61 -10.52 -11.55 1.50
C SER A 61 -11.19 -10.20 1.35
N LYS A 62 -12.47 -10.21 0.97
CA LYS A 62 -13.30 -9.00 0.94
C LYS A 62 -13.34 -8.36 2.33
N VAL A 63 -13.14 -7.06 2.37
CA VAL A 63 -13.23 -6.26 3.61
C VAL A 63 -14.25 -5.14 3.42
N GLY A 64 -15.01 -4.86 4.46
CA GLY A 64 -15.99 -3.76 4.44
C GLY A 64 -15.33 -2.39 4.37
N GLU A 65 -14.21 -2.24 5.06
CA GLU A 65 -13.51 -0.97 5.15
C GLU A 65 -12.02 -1.12 4.80
N TRP A 66 -11.51 -0.20 4.00
CA TRP A 66 -10.08 -0.08 3.73
C TRP A 66 -9.38 0.67 4.86
N LYS A 67 -8.15 0.28 5.13
CA LYS A 67 -7.33 0.98 6.11
C LYS A 67 -6.78 2.28 5.53
N THR A 68 -6.98 3.37 6.26
CA THR A 68 -6.58 4.72 5.81
C THR A 68 -5.14 5.09 6.15
N GLY A 69 -4.40 4.19 6.78
CA GLY A 69 -3.03 4.45 7.20
C GLY A 69 -2.09 4.89 6.07
N PHE A 70 -2.32 4.45 4.83
CA PHE A 70 -1.52 4.85 3.68
C PHE A 70 -1.75 6.32 3.30
N LEU A 71 -2.96 6.86 3.46
CA LEU A 71 -3.25 8.28 3.24
C LEU A 71 -2.50 9.16 4.24
N ARG A 72 -2.46 8.72 5.50
CA ARG A 72 -1.67 9.39 6.53
C ARG A 72 -0.18 9.36 6.20
N ILE A 73 0.36 8.22 5.78
CA ILE A 73 1.76 8.08 5.37
C ILE A 73 2.07 9.04 4.21
N ALA A 74 1.21 9.08 3.20
CA ALA A 74 1.39 9.97 2.06
C ALA A 74 1.43 11.45 2.47
N ARG A 75 0.54 11.87 3.37
CA ARG A 75 0.55 13.24 3.92
C ARG A 75 1.81 13.57 4.70
N GLU A 76 2.22 12.68 5.61
CA GLU A 76 3.43 12.88 6.44
C GLU A 76 4.71 12.95 5.58
N LEU A 77 4.75 12.21 4.47
CA LEU A 77 5.86 12.23 3.52
C LEU A 77 5.73 13.33 2.44
N ASN A 78 4.64 14.10 2.46
CA ASN A 78 4.29 15.05 1.40
C ASN A 78 4.42 14.44 0.00
N SER A 79 3.85 13.25 -0.18
CA SER A 79 3.92 12.45 -1.40
C SER A 79 2.53 12.10 -1.93
N GLY A 80 2.43 11.93 -3.23
CA GLY A 80 1.22 11.41 -3.84
C GLY A 80 1.09 9.90 -3.74
N VAL A 81 -0.09 9.42 -4.04
CA VAL A 81 -0.45 8.00 -4.12
C VAL A 81 -0.73 7.65 -5.58
N VAL A 82 0.06 6.75 -6.14
CA VAL A 82 -0.20 6.23 -7.49
C VAL A 82 -1.12 5.01 -7.37
N LEU A 83 -2.29 5.09 -8.00
CA LEU A 83 -3.26 3.99 -8.00
C LEU A 83 -2.85 2.96 -9.06
N VAL A 84 -2.59 1.73 -8.62
CA VAL A 84 -2.18 0.64 -9.52
C VAL A 84 -3.27 -0.41 -9.57
N SER A 85 -3.74 -0.73 -10.78
CA SER A 85 -4.82 -1.67 -11.03
C SER A 85 -4.34 -2.88 -11.82
N LEU A 86 -4.85 -4.06 -11.44
CA LEU A 86 -4.71 -5.30 -12.18
C LEU A 86 -6.05 -5.61 -12.85
N ASP A 87 -6.18 -5.33 -14.14
CA ASP A 87 -7.36 -5.72 -14.91
C ASP A 87 -7.21 -7.15 -15.41
N PHE A 88 -7.91 -8.08 -14.76
CA PHE A 88 -7.81 -9.50 -15.10
C PHE A 88 -8.54 -9.88 -16.38
N LEU A 89 -9.56 -9.12 -16.79
CA LEU A 89 -10.23 -9.35 -18.06
C LEU A 89 -9.32 -8.98 -19.24
N LYS A 90 -8.71 -7.82 -19.16
CA LYS A 90 -7.80 -7.30 -20.19
C LYS A 90 -6.38 -7.82 -20.06
N LYS A 91 -6.04 -8.45 -18.93
CA LYS A 91 -4.66 -8.89 -18.57
C LYS A 91 -3.66 -7.73 -18.56
N GLU A 92 -4.06 -6.60 -18.01
CA GLU A 92 -3.29 -5.38 -17.96
C GLU A 92 -2.94 -4.98 -16.52
N LEU A 93 -1.74 -4.42 -16.37
CA LEU A 93 -1.31 -3.68 -15.20
C LEU A 93 -1.35 -2.19 -15.53
N VAL A 94 -2.23 -1.45 -14.86
CA VAL A 94 -2.44 -0.04 -15.15
C VAL A 94 -1.91 0.82 -14.01
N PHE A 95 -0.99 1.71 -14.32
CA PHE A 95 -0.57 2.78 -13.42
C PHE A 95 -1.46 4.00 -13.66
N GLY A 96 -2.29 4.31 -12.69
CA GLY A 96 -3.21 5.43 -12.75
C GLY A 96 -2.54 6.78 -12.50
N LYS A 97 -3.37 7.81 -12.42
CA LYS A 97 -2.92 9.14 -12.06
C LYS A 97 -2.50 9.19 -10.60
N GLU A 98 -1.59 10.12 -10.30
CA GLU A 98 -1.25 10.46 -8.94
C GLU A 98 -2.47 11.07 -8.23
N PHE A 99 -2.77 10.55 -7.06
CA PHE A 99 -3.82 11.02 -6.16
C PHE A 99 -3.17 11.71 -4.96
N MET A 100 -3.55 12.95 -4.69
CA MET A 100 -3.09 13.68 -3.51
C MET A 100 -4.13 13.59 -2.41
N PRO A 101 -3.81 13.04 -1.22
CA PRO A 101 -4.74 12.98 -0.11
C PRO A 101 -5.20 14.37 0.34
N THR A 102 -6.52 14.55 0.48
CA THR A 102 -7.11 15.86 0.82
C THR A 102 -7.13 16.14 2.32
N GLY A 103 -7.01 15.10 3.16
CA GLY A 103 -7.20 15.15 4.61
C GLY A 103 -8.56 14.62 5.07
N ASP A 104 -9.54 14.51 4.18
CA ASP A 104 -10.79 13.79 4.42
C ASP A 104 -10.62 12.32 3.98
N ASP A 105 -10.19 11.48 4.90
CA ASP A 105 -9.90 10.07 4.62
C ASP A 105 -11.12 9.31 4.07
N LYS A 106 -12.34 9.65 4.51
CA LYS A 106 -13.57 9.00 4.02
C LYS A 106 -13.83 9.32 2.57
N GLN A 107 -13.76 10.59 2.22
CA GLN A 107 -13.96 11.04 0.84
C GLN A 107 -12.84 10.53 -0.07
N ASP A 108 -11.61 10.55 0.41
CA ASP A 108 -10.45 10.04 -0.32
C ASP A 108 -10.61 8.56 -0.67
N ILE A 109 -11.05 7.72 0.29
CA ILE A 109 -11.32 6.30 0.05
C ILE A 109 -12.46 6.08 -0.94
N LEU A 110 -13.53 6.87 -0.89
CA LEU A 110 -14.64 6.78 -1.85
C LEU A 110 -14.14 7.08 -3.26
N ASN A 111 -13.39 8.14 -3.45
CA ASN A 111 -12.83 8.53 -4.74
C ASN A 111 -11.88 7.45 -5.30
N ILE A 112 -11.06 6.85 -4.44
CA ILE A 112 -10.14 5.78 -4.84
C ILE A 112 -10.92 4.52 -5.23
N LYS A 113 -11.95 4.13 -4.47
CA LYS A 113 -12.80 2.98 -4.81
C LYS A 113 -13.54 3.19 -6.12
N GLU A 114 -14.05 4.39 -6.38
CA GLU A 114 -14.71 4.73 -7.64
C GLU A 114 -13.76 4.56 -8.83
N TYR A 115 -12.50 4.99 -8.69
CA TYR A 115 -11.48 4.74 -9.72
C TYR A 115 -11.32 3.24 -10.02
N TYR A 116 -11.29 2.38 -8.99
CA TYR A 116 -11.10 0.94 -9.18
C TYR A 116 -12.32 0.24 -9.78
N ASN A 117 -13.52 0.82 -9.73
CA ASN A 117 -14.73 0.24 -10.36
C ASN A 117 -14.60 0.09 -11.89
N ALA A 118 -13.68 0.81 -12.53
CA ALA A 118 -13.40 0.69 -13.96
C ALA A 118 -12.62 -0.57 -14.36
N PHE A 119 -12.13 -1.36 -13.38
CA PHE A 119 -11.25 -2.52 -13.61
C PHE A 119 -11.92 -3.81 -13.16
N THR A 120 -11.56 -4.91 -13.84
CA THR A 120 -12.11 -6.24 -13.52
C THR A 120 -11.15 -7.01 -12.60
N PRO A 121 -11.53 -7.25 -11.33
CA PRO A 121 -10.72 -8.01 -10.39
C PRO A 121 -10.70 -9.50 -10.74
N LYS A 122 -9.68 -10.24 -10.25
CA LYS A 122 -9.56 -11.69 -10.42
C LYS A 122 -10.79 -12.44 -9.87
N ASN A 123 -11.25 -12.01 -8.69
CA ASN A 123 -12.40 -12.60 -8.00
C ASN A 123 -13.41 -11.49 -7.71
N PRO A 124 -14.40 -11.25 -8.58
CA PRO A 124 -15.39 -10.19 -8.40
C PRO A 124 -16.16 -10.27 -7.07
N ALA A 125 -16.37 -11.48 -6.56
CA ALA A 125 -17.04 -11.68 -5.26
C ALA A 125 -16.24 -11.13 -4.06
N ASN A 126 -14.94 -10.92 -4.21
CA ASN A 126 -14.04 -10.43 -3.17
C ASN A 126 -13.73 -8.92 -3.27
N PHE A 127 -14.40 -8.25 -4.21
CA PHE A 127 -14.18 -6.83 -4.46
C PHE A 127 -15.35 -5.94 -3.97
#